data_61d4014915f798ab30b366b6b3878b31
#
_entry.id   61d4014915f798ab30b366b6b3878b31
#
_cell.length_a   1.000
_cell.length_b   1.000
_cell.length_c   1.000
_cell.angle_alpha   90.00
_cell.angle_beta   90.00
_cell.angle_gamma   90.00
#
_symmetry.space_group_name_H-M   'P 1'
#
loop_
_entity.id
_entity.type
_entity.pdbx_description
1 polymer ?
#
loop_
_entity_poly.entity_id
_entity_poly.type
_entity_poly.pdbx_seq_one_letter_code
_entity_poly.pdbx_strand_id
1 'polypeptide(L)'
;MGALTLAAIFALALLPGSAAEAGGHVKPAGSAQAAAKPRPTLAPEPPAEAARVIPPVSIAVDGVQVRCEEQAAQTFLIRGNWFKKGTDSNKALAEAIKYRTEKYGYFPGYGNPRDNAHPPRFYTETVRFMGMPVTVHQKVGLALRCVEAALNATPAKDEYHPHSVGGIRFANTYRGSEISNHVYGIAIDIEPDRNTCCGCVPPWTEHPLCQRRVASIYERMAMPKSWVAIFERFGFYWLGHDVLQDTMHFEFLGDPEKILNRSAAPAISSSSSTPSTPTPSAPPPTTSLADGGHG
;
A
#
# COMPACT_ATOMS: atom_id res chain seq x y z
N MET A 1 -29.88 21.49 -54.58
CA MET A 1 -29.91 20.05 -54.41
C MET A 1 -29.40 19.80 -52.99
N GLY A 2 -30.14 19.82 -51.96
CA GLY A 2 -31.39 19.18 -51.56
C GLY A 2 -31.00 18.18 -50.44
N ALA A 3 -30.79 18.66 -49.20
CA ALA A 3 -30.54 17.84 -48.02
C ALA A 3 -31.82 17.79 -47.17
N LEU A 4 -32.41 16.60 -47.05
CA LEU A 4 -33.55 16.34 -46.16
C LEU A 4 -33.01 15.88 -44.76
N THR A 5 -33.40 16.64 -43.77
CA THR A 5 -33.25 16.35 -42.35
C THR A 5 -34.48 15.54 -41.89
N LEU A 6 -34.29 14.35 -41.33
CA LEU A 6 -35.37 13.60 -40.67
C LEU A 6 -35.19 13.73 -39.16
N ALA A 7 -36.10 14.46 -38.51
CA ALA A 7 -36.25 14.52 -37.07
C ALA A 7 -37.24 13.43 -36.62
N ALA A 8 -36.80 12.52 -35.78
CA ALA A 8 -37.66 11.54 -35.13
C ALA A 8 -38.09 12.07 -33.77
N ILE A 9 -39.38 12.35 -33.65
CA ILE A 9 -40.08 12.75 -32.42
C ILE A 9 -40.50 11.45 -31.69
N PHE A 10 -39.98 11.16 -30.51
CA PHE A 10 -40.56 10.13 -29.66
C PHE A 10 -41.52 10.75 -28.66
N ALA A 11 -42.80 10.39 -28.85
CA ALA A 11 -43.89 10.79 -28.00
C ALA A 11 -43.89 10.00 -26.70
N LEU A 12 -43.92 10.73 -25.57
CA LEU A 12 -44.03 10.20 -24.20
C LEU A 12 -45.52 9.91 -23.94
N ALA A 13 -45.90 8.65 -23.85
CA ALA A 13 -47.25 8.26 -23.42
C ALA A 13 -47.34 8.20 -21.91
N LEU A 14 -48.07 9.16 -21.34
CA LEU A 14 -48.56 9.16 -19.95
C LEU A 14 -49.73 8.18 -19.83
N LEU A 15 -49.62 7.18 -18.96
CA LEU A 15 -50.75 6.41 -18.46
C LEU A 15 -51.02 6.77 -16.99
N PRO A 16 -52.30 6.97 -16.62
CA PRO A 16 -52.64 7.34 -15.25
C PRO A 16 -52.88 6.13 -14.35
N GLY A 17 -52.47 6.29 -13.16
CA GLY A 17 -52.88 5.83 -11.85
C GLY A 17 -53.62 4.53 -11.67
N SER A 18 -53.13 3.78 -10.69
CA SER A 18 -54.04 3.13 -9.74
C SER A 18 -53.30 2.98 -8.39
N ALA A 19 -53.82 3.68 -7.39
CA ALA A 19 -53.45 3.49 -5.99
C ALA A 19 -54.12 2.19 -5.53
N ALA A 20 -53.33 1.31 -4.95
CA ALA A 20 -53.85 0.23 -4.06
C ALA A 20 -52.91 0.14 -2.87
N GLU A 21 -53.34 0.71 -1.75
CA GLU A 21 -52.81 0.45 -0.42
C GLU A 21 -53.00 -1.02 -0.11
N ALA A 22 -51.91 -1.72 0.18
CA ALA A 22 -51.95 -2.97 0.94
C ALA A 22 -50.77 -2.94 1.90
N GLY A 23 -51.09 -2.52 3.14
CA GLY A 23 -50.22 -2.64 4.29
C GLY A 23 -49.91 -4.11 4.56
N GLY A 24 -48.74 -4.55 4.13
CA GLY A 24 -48.14 -5.82 4.51
C GLY A 24 -46.84 -5.53 5.27
N HIS A 25 -46.91 -5.63 6.62
CA HIS A 25 -45.73 -5.71 7.43
C HIS A 25 -44.90 -6.93 7.02
N VAL A 26 -43.96 -6.75 6.13
CA VAL A 26 -42.91 -7.76 5.88
C VAL A 26 -41.94 -7.66 7.04
N LYS A 27 -42.04 -8.57 7.96
CA LYS A 27 -41.04 -8.87 8.97
C LYS A 27 -39.73 -9.13 8.22
N PRO A 28 -38.62 -8.45 8.52
CA PRO A 28 -37.33 -8.79 7.89
C PRO A 28 -37.01 -10.23 8.32
N ALA A 29 -36.87 -11.12 7.36
CA ALA A 29 -36.34 -12.44 7.58
C ALA A 29 -34.91 -12.25 8.10
N GLY A 30 -34.74 -12.48 9.39
CA GLY A 30 -33.42 -12.55 10.01
C GLY A 30 -32.64 -13.65 9.29
N SER A 31 -31.69 -13.27 8.49
CA SER A 31 -30.64 -14.18 8.05
C SER A 31 -29.88 -14.58 9.32
N ALA A 32 -30.23 -15.73 9.86
CA ALA A 32 -29.45 -16.42 10.85
C ALA A 32 -28.12 -16.74 10.18
N GLN A 33 -27.15 -15.84 10.33
CA GLN A 33 -25.76 -16.15 10.14
C GLN A 33 -25.46 -17.26 11.14
N ALA A 34 -25.38 -18.50 10.68
CA ALA A 34 -24.91 -19.60 11.50
C ALA A 34 -23.58 -19.14 12.11
N ALA A 35 -23.57 -18.97 13.42
CA ALA A 35 -22.37 -18.62 14.17
C ALA A 35 -21.35 -19.73 13.89
N ALA A 36 -20.40 -19.44 13.04
CA ALA A 36 -19.26 -20.33 12.81
C ALA A 36 -18.62 -20.53 14.19
N LYS A 37 -18.47 -21.78 14.60
CA LYS A 37 -17.76 -22.14 15.83
C LYS A 37 -16.43 -21.39 15.80
N PRO A 38 -16.03 -20.70 16.89
CA PRO A 38 -14.75 -20.01 16.94
C PRO A 38 -13.66 -21.04 16.62
N ARG A 39 -12.95 -20.80 15.51
CA ARG A 39 -11.78 -21.60 15.14
C ARG A 39 -10.71 -21.30 16.18
N PRO A 40 -9.98 -22.32 16.67
CA PRO A 40 -8.89 -22.07 17.61
C PRO A 40 -7.96 -21.00 17.05
N THR A 41 -7.78 -19.91 17.76
CA THR A 41 -6.77 -18.89 17.42
C THR A 41 -5.42 -19.54 17.62
N LEU A 42 -4.67 -19.72 16.55
CA LEU A 42 -3.27 -20.17 16.65
C LEU A 42 -2.50 -19.10 17.44
N ALA A 43 -1.71 -19.55 18.41
CA ALA A 43 -0.87 -18.62 19.17
C ALA A 43 0.09 -17.89 18.22
N PRO A 44 0.36 -16.59 18.41
CA PRO A 44 1.36 -15.90 17.61
C PRO A 44 2.72 -16.57 17.81
N GLU A 45 3.30 -17.01 16.71
CA GLU A 45 4.62 -17.63 16.72
C GLU A 45 5.68 -16.50 16.77
N PRO A 46 6.77 -16.67 17.55
CA PRO A 46 7.82 -15.66 17.62
C PRO A 46 8.45 -15.42 16.24
N PRO A 47 8.94 -14.20 15.95
CA PRO A 47 9.58 -13.88 14.68
C PRO A 47 10.71 -14.85 14.36
N ALA A 48 10.85 -15.20 13.08
CA ALA A 48 11.92 -16.04 12.60
C ALA A 48 13.30 -15.43 12.99
N GLU A 49 14.22 -16.27 13.47
CA GLU A 49 15.53 -15.83 13.95
C GLU A 49 16.35 -15.08 12.88
N ALA A 50 16.20 -15.48 11.61
CA ALA A 50 16.83 -14.79 10.46
C ALA A 50 16.39 -13.33 10.29
N ALA A 51 15.20 -12.94 10.79
CA ALA A 51 14.72 -11.57 10.75
C ALA A 51 15.27 -10.68 11.88
N ARG A 52 15.98 -11.26 12.85
CA ARG A 52 16.53 -10.50 13.98
C ARG A 52 17.79 -9.70 13.64
N VAL A 53 18.44 -10.01 12.53
CA VAL A 53 19.69 -9.35 12.09
C VAL A 53 19.54 -8.78 10.69
N ILE A 54 18.60 -7.86 10.53
CA ILE A 54 18.54 -7.06 9.31
C ILE A 54 19.47 -5.88 9.48
N PRO A 55 20.47 -5.68 8.61
CA PRO A 55 21.31 -4.49 8.67
C PRO A 55 20.48 -3.23 8.39
N PRO A 56 20.90 -2.06 8.89
CA PRO A 56 20.30 -0.80 8.50
C PRO A 56 20.32 -0.66 6.97
N VAL A 57 19.16 -0.38 6.35
CA VAL A 57 19.03 -0.25 4.91
C VAL A 57 18.73 1.20 4.52
N SER A 58 19.13 1.57 3.32
CA SER A 58 18.87 2.88 2.72
C SER A 58 18.33 2.70 1.31
N ILE A 59 17.55 3.68 0.85
CA ILE A 59 17.05 3.74 -0.52
C ILE A 59 17.42 5.08 -1.15
N ALA A 60 17.59 5.10 -2.47
CA ALA A 60 17.81 6.35 -3.19
C ALA A 60 16.49 7.10 -3.34
N VAL A 61 16.42 8.34 -2.89
CA VAL A 61 15.28 9.27 -3.10
C VAL A 61 15.88 10.53 -3.71
N ASP A 62 15.42 10.90 -4.89
CA ASP A 62 15.92 12.06 -5.65
C ASP A 62 17.46 12.08 -5.77
N GLY A 63 18.05 10.89 -6.00
CA GLY A 63 19.50 10.70 -6.12
C GLY A 63 20.28 10.68 -4.80
N VAL A 64 19.61 10.89 -3.65
CA VAL A 64 20.25 10.87 -2.32
C VAL A 64 19.92 9.56 -1.62
N GLN A 65 20.92 8.93 -0.99
CA GLN A 65 20.72 7.76 -0.14
C GLN A 65 20.12 8.18 1.20
N VAL A 66 18.91 7.72 1.48
CA VAL A 66 18.19 8.02 2.71
C VAL A 66 17.93 6.72 3.48
N ARG A 67 18.24 6.73 4.77
CA ARG A 67 18.05 5.57 5.65
C ARG A 67 16.57 5.30 5.86
N CYS A 68 16.19 4.03 5.76
CA CYS A 68 14.87 3.55 6.13
C CYS A 68 14.72 3.49 7.65
N GLU A 69 13.59 3.96 8.17
CA GLU A 69 13.25 3.85 9.59
C GLU A 69 12.43 2.60 9.86
N GLU A 70 12.85 1.88 10.90
CA GLU A 70 12.09 0.78 11.43
C GLU A 70 10.96 1.30 12.31
N GLN A 71 9.78 0.73 12.14
CA GLN A 71 8.61 1.11 12.92
C GLN A 71 7.61 -0.03 12.98
N ALA A 72 6.91 -0.15 14.09
CA ALA A 72 5.80 -1.07 14.23
C ALA A 72 4.50 -0.49 13.63
N ALA A 73 3.55 -1.36 13.31
CA ALA A 73 2.18 -0.96 13.01
C ALA A 73 1.55 -0.21 14.20
N GLN A 74 0.85 0.88 13.93
CA GLN A 74 0.11 1.66 14.95
C GLN A 74 -1.08 0.85 15.44
N THR A 75 -1.12 0.58 16.73
CA THR A 75 -2.08 -0.36 17.35
C THR A 75 -3.54 0.04 17.18
N PHE A 76 -3.85 1.35 17.10
CA PHE A 76 -5.21 1.84 16.89
C PHE A 76 -5.72 1.61 15.45
N LEU A 77 -4.83 1.35 14.48
CA LEU A 77 -5.17 1.02 13.10
C LEU A 77 -5.40 -0.49 12.90
N ILE A 78 -4.94 -1.33 13.82
CA ILE A 78 -5.09 -2.78 13.72
C ILE A 78 -6.54 -3.15 14.01
N ARG A 79 -7.24 -3.69 13.00
CA ARG A 79 -8.66 -4.04 13.03
C ARG A 79 -9.05 -4.91 14.24
N GLY A 80 -8.27 -5.93 14.57
CA GLY A 80 -8.53 -6.81 15.70
C GLY A 80 -8.59 -6.08 17.05
N ASN A 81 -7.99 -4.90 17.18
CA ASN A 81 -8.03 -4.11 18.41
C ASN A 81 -9.37 -3.37 18.61
N TRP A 82 -10.09 -3.07 17.52
CA TRP A 82 -11.36 -2.35 17.59
C TRP A 82 -12.46 -3.19 18.29
N PHE A 83 -12.36 -4.52 18.21
CA PHE A 83 -13.34 -5.46 18.74
C PHE A 83 -12.91 -6.09 20.07
N LYS A 84 -11.86 -5.61 20.71
CA LYS A 84 -11.44 -6.08 22.02
C LYS A 84 -12.45 -5.69 23.10
N LYS A 85 -12.62 -6.55 24.09
CA LYS A 85 -13.50 -6.28 25.25
C LYS A 85 -13.10 -4.94 25.92
N GLY A 86 -14.08 -4.06 26.09
CA GLY A 86 -13.89 -2.74 26.69
C GLY A 86 -13.55 -1.63 25.69
N THR A 87 -13.40 -1.94 24.41
CA THR A 87 -13.19 -0.93 23.36
C THR A 87 -14.56 -0.47 22.83
N ASP A 88 -14.73 0.85 22.65
CA ASP A 88 -15.82 1.40 21.85
C ASP A 88 -15.46 1.22 20.37
N SER A 89 -16.01 0.17 19.76
CA SER A 89 -15.70 -0.21 18.38
C SER A 89 -16.07 0.88 17.37
N ASN A 90 -17.17 1.61 17.58
CA ASN A 90 -17.59 2.68 16.67
C ASN A 90 -16.60 3.84 16.71
N LYS A 91 -16.18 4.23 17.90
CA LYS A 91 -15.19 5.29 18.09
C LYS A 91 -13.84 4.90 17.50
N ALA A 92 -13.36 3.69 17.77
CA ALA A 92 -12.09 3.19 17.25
C ALA A 92 -12.09 3.12 15.71
N LEU A 93 -13.17 2.64 15.12
CA LEU A 93 -13.33 2.60 13.65
C LEU A 93 -13.37 4.01 13.07
N ALA A 94 -14.12 4.94 13.69
CA ALA A 94 -14.19 6.32 13.21
C ALA A 94 -12.82 7.03 13.28
N GLU A 95 -12.04 6.80 14.34
CA GLU A 95 -10.69 7.31 14.50
C GLU A 95 -9.75 6.76 13.41
N ALA A 96 -9.80 5.47 13.16
CA ALA A 96 -9.00 4.83 12.12
C ALA A 96 -9.37 5.34 10.70
N ILE A 97 -10.66 5.53 10.42
CA ILE A 97 -11.13 6.09 9.14
C ILE A 97 -10.68 7.55 9.00
N LYS A 98 -10.83 8.37 10.06
CA LYS A 98 -10.37 9.76 10.06
C LYS A 98 -8.88 9.85 9.74
N TYR A 99 -8.04 9.09 10.44
CA TYR A 99 -6.60 9.05 10.21
C TYR A 99 -6.26 8.67 8.76
N ARG A 100 -6.91 7.61 8.24
CA ARG A 100 -6.67 7.19 6.85
C ARG A 100 -7.09 8.26 5.84
N THR A 101 -8.22 8.93 6.09
CA THR A 101 -8.67 10.03 5.24
C THR A 101 -7.65 11.17 5.23
N GLU A 102 -7.19 11.61 6.39
CA GLU A 102 -6.19 12.69 6.52
C GLU A 102 -4.88 12.34 5.80
N LYS A 103 -4.42 11.11 5.95
CA LYS A 103 -3.10 10.68 5.46
C LYS A 103 -3.08 10.21 4.01
N TYR A 104 -4.19 9.61 3.54
CA TYR A 104 -4.21 8.87 2.28
C TYR A 104 -5.32 9.29 1.31
N GLY A 105 -6.25 10.13 1.73
CA GLY A 105 -7.32 10.65 0.89
C GLY A 105 -8.72 10.19 1.28
N TYR A 106 -9.72 10.93 0.78
CA TYR A 106 -11.12 10.69 1.07
C TYR A 106 -11.71 9.61 0.15
N PHE A 107 -12.32 8.59 0.75
CA PHE A 107 -13.11 7.61 0.01
C PHE A 107 -14.61 7.82 0.31
N PRO A 108 -15.49 7.99 -0.72
CA PRO A 108 -16.91 8.29 -0.53
C PRO A 108 -17.61 7.31 0.41
N GLY A 109 -18.34 7.85 1.38
CA GLY A 109 -19.04 7.07 2.41
C GLY A 109 -18.17 6.72 3.64
N TYR A 110 -16.87 7.01 3.60
CA TYR A 110 -15.94 6.74 4.70
C TYR A 110 -15.07 7.96 4.98
N GLY A 111 -15.22 8.54 6.15
CA GLY A 111 -14.51 9.74 6.55
C GLY A 111 -15.21 11.04 6.14
N ASN A 112 -14.49 12.14 6.26
CA ASN A 112 -14.98 13.46 5.95
C ASN A 112 -14.13 14.13 4.85
N PRO A 113 -14.70 14.61 3.75
CA PRO A 113 -13.93 15.28 2.68
C PRO A 113 -13.24 16.58 3.13
N ARG A 114 -13.60 17.13 4.29
CA ARG A 114 -12.89 18.28 4.87
C ARG A 114 -11.52 17.93 5.39
N ASP A 115 -11.29 16.65 5.79
CA ASP A 115 -10.01 16.18 6.28
C ASP A 115 -9.02 16.00 5.11
N ASN A 116 -9.52 15.55 3.95
CA ASN A 116 -8.77 15.48 2.69
C ASN A 116 -9.75 15.30 1.53
N ALA A 117 -9.90 16.32 0.68
CA ALA A 117 -10.88 16.32 -0.40
C ALA A 117 -10.52 15.42 -1.59
N HIS A 118 -9.24 15.10 -1.76
CA HIS A 118 -8.80 14.28 -2.88
C HIS A 118 -9.01 12.79 -2.60
N PRO A 119 -9.46 12.02 -3.59
CA PRO A 119 -9.58 10.57 -3.44
C PRO A 119 -8.19 9.91 -3.34
N PRO A 120 -8.06 8.72 -2.70
CA PRO A 120 -6.77 8.04 -2.55
C PRO A 120 -6.01 7.83 -3.87
N ARG A 121 -6.74 7.53 -4.97
CA ARG A 121 -6.17 7.36 -6.32
C ARG A 121 -5.38 8.57 -6.83
N PHE A 122 -5.64 9.76 -6.30
CA PHE A 122 -4.92 10.99 -6.66
C PHE A 122 -3.46 10.95 -6.19
N TYR A 123 -3.19 10.21 -5.14
CA TYR A 123 -1.89 10.09 -4.51
C TYR A 123 -1.18 8.77 -4.82
N THR A 124 -1.64 8.01 -5.83
CA THR A 124 -1.04 6.72 -6.15
C THR A 124 0.06 6.85 -7.19
N GLU A 125 1.01 5.95 -7.11
CA GLU A 125 2.05 5.73 -8.09
C GLU A 125 2.22 4.24 -8.36
N THR A 126 2.77 3.89 -9.51
CA THR A 126 3.18 2.51 -9.80
C THR A 126 4.67 2.38 -9.53
N VAL A 127 5.01 1.58 -8.54
CA VAL A 127 6.40 1.24 -8.19
C VAL A 127 6.72 -0.18 -8.62
N ARG A 128 7.99 -0.55 -8.64
CA ARG A 128 8.39 -1.96 -8.74
C ARG A 128 8.67 -2.50 -7.35
N PHE A 129 8.14 -3.69 -7.09
CA PHE A 129 8.45 -4.48 -5.91
C PHE A 129 8.83 -5.90 -6.35
N MET A 130 10.02 -6.35 -6.02
CA MET A 130 10.60 -7.61 -6.49
C MET A 130 10.49 -7.78 -8.02
N GLY A 131 10.75 -6.70 -8.75
CA GLY A 131 10.66 -6.65 -10.21
C GLY A 131 9.25 -6.48 -10.80
N MET A 132 8.19 -6.67 -10.03
CA MET A 132 6.80 -6.60 -10.48
C MET A 132 6.23 -5.19 -10.30
N PRO A 133 5.40 -4.68 -11.23
CA PRO A 133 4.72 -3.41 -11.06
C PRO A 133 3.58 -3.56 -10.04
N VAL A 134 3.48 -2.62 -9.10
CA VAL A 134 2.36 -2.51 -8.16
C VAL A 134 1.98 -1.05 -7.99
N THR A 135 0.68 -0.77 -8.06
CA THR A 135 0.16 0.59 -7.82
C THR A 135 -0.30 0.71 -6.38
N VAL A 136 0.33 1.62 -5.66
CA VAL A 136 0.06 1.90 -4.25
C VAL A 136 0.07 3.42 -4.00
N HIS A 137 -0.31 3.84 -2.81
CA HIS A 137 -0.12 5.23 -2.39
C HIS A 137 1.38 5.58 -2.37
N GLN A 138 1.77 6.75 -2.88
CA GLN A 138 3.19 7.17 -3.02
C GLN A 138 4.00 7.07 -1.72
N LYS A 139 3.39 7.32 -0.55
CA LYS A 139 4.06 7.14 0.75
C LYS A 139 4.36 5.67 1.02
N VAL A 140 3.46 4.76 0.65
CA VAL A 140 3.64 3.31 0.82
C VAL A 140 4.63 2.75 -0.20
N GLY A 141 4.73 3.35 -1.37
CA GLY A 141 5.79 3.05 -2.34
C GLY A 141 7.19 3.16 -1.73
N LEU A 142 7.45 4.20 -0.90
CA LEU A 142 8.72 4.33 -0.16
C LEU A 142 8.91 3.20 0.86
N ALA A 143 7.87 2.83 1.61
CA ALA A 143 7.93 1.73 2.59
C ALA A 143 8.23 0.38 1.90
N LEU A 144 7.60 0.11 0.74
CA LEU A 144 7.87 -1.09 -0.05
C LEU A 144 9.32 -1.14 -0.56
N ARG A 145 9.89 0.00 -0.96
CA ARG A 145 11.31 0.08 -1.35
C ARG A 145 12.23 -0.22 -0.16
N CYS A 146 11.87 0.21 1.05
CA CYS A 146 12.61 -0.14 2.27
C CYS A 146 12.54 -1.65 2.57
N VAL A 147 11.36 -2.26 2.44
CA VAL A 147 11.17 -3.71 2.56
C VAL A 147 12.03 -4.46 1.53
N GLU A 148 11.99 -4.06 0.25
CA GLU A 148 12.76 -4.69 -0.82
C GLU A 148 14.28 -4.55 -0.57
N ALA A 149 14.75 -3.40 -0.11
CA ALA A 149 16.14 -3.20 0.25
C ALA A 149 16.56 -4.13 1.40
N ALA A 150 15.68 -4.34 2.39
CA ALA A 150 15.93 -5.25 3.51
C ALA A 150 15.91 -6.72 3.07
N LEU A 151 14.98 -7.12 2.21
CA LEU A 151 14.96 -8.46 1.60
C LEU A 151 16.26 -8.70 0.84
N ASN A 152 16.70 -7.75 0.01
CA ASN A 152 17.93 -7.87 -0.78
C ASN A 152 19.21 -7.89 0.08
N ALA A 153 19.18 -7.31 1.27
CA ALA A 153 20.31 -7.30 2.21
C ALA A 153 20.40 -8.57 3.08
N THR A 154 19.47 -9.52 2.92
CA THR A 154 19.40 -10.75 3.73
C THR A 154 19.25 -11.98 2.84
N PRO A 155 19.51 -13.20 3.34
CA PRO A 155 19.23 -14.44 2.60
C PRO A 155 17.77 -14.62 2.19
N ALA A 156 16.84 -13.88 2.81
CA ALA A 156 15.41 -13.97 2.53
C ALA A 156 15.06 -13.70 1.06
N LYS A 157 15.89 -12.95 0.33
CA LYS A 157 15.69 -12.69 -1.11
C LYS A 157 15.67 -13.96 -1.95
N ASP A 158 16.45 -14.98 -1.56
CA ASP A 158 16.63 -16.22 -2.31
C ASP A 158 15.64 -17.32 -1.85
N GLU A 159 14.91 -17.07 -0.74
CA GLU A 159 13.96 -18.03 -0.19
C GLU A 159 12.63 -18.07 -0.96
N TYR A 160 12.28 -16.96 -1.61
CA TYR A 160 10.97 -16.80 -2.23
C TYR A 160 10.97 -15.79 -3.37
N HIS A 161 10.41 -16.20 -4.51
CA HIS A 161 10.28 -15.37 -5.71
C HIS A 161 8.81 -15.28 -6.10
N PRO A 162 8.09 -14.21 -5.69
CA PRO A 162 6.69 -14.02 -6.04
C PRO A 162 6.53 -13.71 -7.54
N HIS A 163 5.40 -14.14 -8.12
CA HIS A 163 5.05 -13.93 -9.52
C HIS A 163 3.92 -12.92 -9.70
N SER A 164 3.23 -12.58 -8.63
CA SER A 164 2.15 -11.59 -8.67
C SER A 164 2.09 -10.76 -7.39
N VAL A 165 1.73 -9.48 -7.55
CA VAL A 165 1.46 -8.56 -6.46
C VAL A 165 0.29 -7.66 -6.84
N GLY A 166 -0.71 -7.54 -5.96
CA GLY A 166 -1.84 -6.65 -6.09
C GLY A 166 -1.71 -5.44 -5.16
N GLY A 167 -2.17 -4.26 -5.59
CA GLY A 167 -2.13 -3.04 -4.79
C GLY A 167 -3.51 -2.39 -4.66
N ILE A 168 -3.64 -1.13 -5.11
CA ILE A 168 -4.88 -0.35 -4.98
C ILE A 168 -6.08 -1.04 -5.63
N ARG A 169 -7.23 -0.89 -5.00
CA ARG A 169 -8.55 -1.22 -5.57
C ARG A 169 -9.42 0.04 -5.59
N PHE A 170 -10.28 0.15 -6.61
CA PHE A 170 -11.15 1.32 -6.77
C PHE A 170 -12.53 1.13 -6.13
N ALA A 171 -12.83 -0.07 -5.66
CA ALA A 171 -14.06 -0.40 -4.98
C ALA A 171 -13.78 -1.05 -3.62
N ASN A 172 -14.61 -0.70 -2.62
CA ASN A 172 -14.55 -1.38 -1.34
C ASN A 172 -15.14 -2.79 -1.47
N THR A 173 -14.37 -3.80 -1.08
CA THR A 173 -14.78 -5.20 -1.10
C THR A 173 -15.37 -5.66 0.24
N TYR A 174 -15.25 -4.86 1.29
CA TYR A 174 -15.84 -5.17 2.59
C TYR A 174 -17.30 -4.74 2.64
N ARG A 175 -18.07 -5.37 3.51
CA ARG A 175 -19.48 -5.06 3.76
C ARG A 175 -19.61 -4.29 5.07
N GLY A 176 -20.69 -3.50 5.17
CA GLY A 176 -20.99 -2.73 6.38
C GLY A 176 -20.17 -1.45 6.50
N SER A 177 -19.76 -1.14 7.72
CA SER A 177 -19.02 0.09 8.04
C SER A 177 -17.51 0.00 7.87
N GLU A 178 -17.00 -1.18 7.51
CA GLU A 178 -15.58 -1.40 7.29
C GLU A 178 -15.16 -1.04 5.87
N ILE A 179 -13.91 -0.63 5.74
CA ILE A 179 -13.30 -0.28 4.45
C ILE A 179 -11.96 -0.97 4.30
N SER A 180 -11.75 -1.59 3.13
CA SER A 180 -10.51 -2.25 2.78
C SER A 180 -9.36 -1.23 2.61
N ASN A 181 -8.21 -1.54 3.16
CA ASN A 181 -7.01 -0.72 3.02
C ASN A 181 -6.46 -0.66 1.59
N HIS A 182 -6.89 -1.56 0.70
CA HIS A 182 -6.59 -1.44 -0.73
C HIS A 182 -7.20 -0.19 -1.37
N VAL A 183 -8.37 0.31 -0.90
CA VAL A 183 -8.98 1.53 -1.49
C VAL A 183 -8.20 2.79 -1.15
N TYR A 184 -7.40 2.76 -0.07
CA TYR A 184 -6.45 3.82 0.27
C TYR A 184 -5.09 3.64 -0.43
N GLY A 185 -4.87 2.52 -1.12
CA GLY A 185 -3.58 2.16 -1.72
C GLY A 185 -2.50 1.83 -0.68
N ILE A 186 -2.89 1.46 0.54
CA ILE A 186 -1.97 1.15 1.65
C ILE A 186 -1.88 -0.35 1.96
N ALA A 187 -2.47 -1.18 1.13
CA ALA A 187 -2.38 -2.63 1.24
C ALA A 187 -1.88 -3.27 -0.05
N ILE A 188 -1.20 -4.40 0.10
CA ILE A 188 -0.79 -5.25 -1.01
C ILE A 188 -1.14 -6.71 -0.72
N ASP A 189 -1.44 -7.44 -1.80
CA ASP A 189 -1.59 -8.90 -1.79
C ASP A 189 -0.45 -9.52 -2.59
N ILE A 190 0.24 -10.50 -2.01
CA ILE A 190 1.36 -11.21 -2.65
C ILE A 190 0.92 -12.64 -2.97
N GLU A 191 0.90 -13.02 -4.26
CA GLU A 191 0.56 -14.35 -4.77
C GLU A 191 -0.66 -14.98 -4.08
N PRO A 192 -1.89 -14.48 -4.33
CA PRO A 192 -3.11 -14.97 -3.69
C PRO A 192 -3.37 -16.47 -3.87
N ASP A 193 -2.90 -17.05 -4.95
CA ASP A 193 -3.01 -18.48 -5.27
C ASP A 193 -2.08 -19.37 -4.45
N ARG A 194 -1.02 -18.81 -3.87
CA ARG A 194 -0.05 -19.53 -3.03
C ARG A 194 -0.04 -19.06 -1.58
N ASN A 195 -0.62 -17.89 -1.31
CA ASN A 195 -0.80 -17.29 0.01
C ASN A 195 -2.28 -16.91 0.14
N THR A 196 -3.08 -17.78 0.73
CA THR A 196 -4.55 -17.67 0.66
C THR A 196 -5.18 -17.05 1.90
N CYS A 197 -6.47 -16.72 1.84
CA CYS A 197 -7.27 -16.20 2.95
C CYS A 197 -8.25 -17.25 3.49
N CYS A 198 -7.85 -17.97 4.52
CA CYS A 198 -8.65 -19.08 5.05
C CYS A 198 -9.82 -18.64 5.95
N GLY A 199 -9.84 -17.41 6.43
CA GLY A 199 -10.93 -16.83 7.20
C GLY A 199 -11.85 -15.92 6.40
N CYS A 200 -11.57 -15.73 5.09
CA CYS A 200 -12.39 -14.94 4.18
C CYS A 200 -13.67 -15.70 3.76
N VAL A 201 -14.29 -15.23 2.69
CA VAL A 201 -15.46 -15.86 2.07
C VAL A 201 -15.04 -16.76 0.91
N PRO A 202 -15.90 -17.73 0.47
CA PRO A 202 -15.66 -18.49 -0.74
C PRO A 202 -15.40 -17.56 -1.95
N PRO A 203 -14.53 -17.96 -2.90
CA PRO A 203 -13.87 -19.26 -2.99
C PRO A 203 -12.59 -19.44 -2.14
N TRP A 204 -12.13 -18.40 -1.45
CA TRP A 204 -10.86 -18.44 -0.69
C TRP A 204 -10.81 -19.55 0.35
N THR A 205 -11.89 -19.74 1.10
CA THR A 205 -11.99 -20.77 2.13
C THR A 205 -11.96 -22.20 1.57
N GLU A 206 -12.21 -22.36 0.26
CA GLU A 206 -12.19 -23.65 -0.43
C GLU A 206 -10.80 -24.03 -0.92
N HIS A 207 -9.83 -23.10 -0.82
CA HIS A 207 -8.47 -23.36 -1.24
C HIS A 207 -7.86 -24.57 -0.52
N PRO A 208 -7.10 -25.45 -1.21
CA PRO A 208 -6.54 -26.68 -0.62
C PRO A 208 -5.71 -26.43 0.66
N LEU A 209 -4.98 -25.34 0.74
CA LEU A 209 -4.23 -24.96 1.95
C LEU A 209 -5.14 -24.69 3.16
N CYS A 210 -6.37 -24.24 2.94
CA CYS A 210 -7.34 -23.98 4.01
C CYS A 210 -8.00 -25.26 4.52
N GLN A 211 -8.02 -26.33 3.73
CA GLN A 211 -8.58 -27.62 4.08
C GLN A 211 -7.62 -28.46 4.94
N ARG A 212 -6.34 -28.10 4.99
CA ARG A 212 -5.32 -28.83 5.75
C ARG A 212 -5.40 -28.47 7.24
N ARG A 213 -5.17 -29.49 8.10
CA ARG A 213 -4.80 -29.23 9.49
C ARG A 213 -3.36 -28.76 9.54
N VAL A 214 -3.12 -27.65 10.21
CA VAL A 214 -1.79 -27.03 10.35
C VAL A 214 -1.51 -26.71 11.82
N ALA A 215 -0.26 -26.80 12.21
CA ALA A 215 0.20 -26.38 13.53
C ALA A 215 0.43 -24.86 13.60
N SER A 216 0.81 -24.25 12.46
CA SER A 216 1.09 -22.83 12.35
C SER A 216 0.39 -22.23 11.15
N ILE A 217 0.01 -20.96 11.22
CA ILE A 217 -0.57 -20.19 10.10
C ILE A 217 0.41 -20.14 8.92
N TYR A 218 1.70 -20.14 9.16
CA TYR A 218 2.74 -20.12 8.13
C TYR A 218 2.75 -21.36 7.23
N GLU A 219 2.15 -22.47 7.67
CA GLU A 219 1.98 -23.67 6.83
C GLU A 219 0.87 -23.51 5.78
N ARG A 220 0.13 -22.39 5.81
CA ARG A 220 -0.95 -22.04 4.86
C ARG A 220 -0.49 -21.09 3.77
N MET A 221 0.79 -20.86 3.64
CA MET A 221 1.35 -19.98 2.63
C MET A 221 2.67 -20.54 2.07
N ALA A 222 3.05 -20.05 0.89
CA ALA A 222 4.35 -20.31 0.29
C ALA A 222 5.42 -19.30 0.73
N MET A 223 4.99 -18.11 1.16
CA MET A 223 5.89 -17.04 1.59
C MET A 223 6.57 -17.42 2.91
N PRO A 224 7.92 -17.23 3.03
CA PRO A 224 8.65 -17.54 4.25
C PRO A 224 8.30 -16.58 5.41
N LYS A 225 8.45 -17.06 6.65
CA LYS A 225 8.31 -16.22 7.86
C LYS A 225 9.26 -15.02 7.88
N SER A 226 10.44 -15.17 7.31
CA SER A 226 11.45 -14.11 7.17
C SER A 226 10.90 -12.88 6.43
N TRP A 227 10.12 -13.12 5.37
CA TRP A 227 9.45 -12.04 4.63
C TRP A 227 8.44 -11.29 5.50
N VAL A 228 7.57 -12.03 6.20
CA VAL A 228 6.58 -11.42 7.12
C VAL A 228 7.28 -10.52 8.14
N ALA A 229 8.32 -11.04 8.79
CA ALA A 229 9.05 -10.30 9.81
C ALA A 229 9.75 -9.04 9.24
N ILE A 230 10.24 -9.09 7.99
CA ILE A 230 10.83 -7.93 7.32
C ILE A 230 9.75 -6.87 7.03
N PHE A 231 8.59 -7.26 6.51
CA PHE A 231 7.48 -6.33 6.29
C PHE A 231 7.05 -5.64 7.59
N GLU A 232 6.87 -6.41 8.66
CA GLU A 232 6.42 -5.88 9.96
C GLU A 232 7.42 -4.91 10.58
N ARG A 233 8.70 -5.10 10.31
CA ARG A 233 9.76 -4.19 10.78
C ARG A 233 9.67 -2.79 10.16
N PHE A 234 9.05 -2.66 8.97
CA PHE A 234 8.88 -1.38 8.28
C PHE A 234 7.43 -0.87 8.31
N GLY A 235 6.68 -1.19 9.36
CA GLY A 235 5.36 -0.63 9.61
C GLY A 235 4.20 -1.33 8.92
N PHE A 236 4.44 -2.43 8.25
CA PHE A 236 3.35 -3.25 7.74
C PHE A 236 2.77 -4.13 8.85
N TYR A 237 1.51 -4.47 8.72
CA TYR A 237 0.81 -5.46 9.52
C TYR A 237 0.36 -6.60 8.61
N TRP A 238 0.71 -7.82 8.98
CA TRP A 238 0.33 -9.00 8.22
C TRP A 238 -1.01 -9.56 8.71
N LEU A 239 -2.00 -9.70 7.81
CA LEU A 239 -3.33 -10.19 8.17
C LEU A 239 -3.37 -11.70 8.46
N GLY A 240 -2.29 -12.42 8.29
CA GLY A 240 -2.16 -13.77 8.81
C GLY A 240 -2.32 -13.87 10.33
N HIS A 241 -2.05 -12.77 11.07
CA HIS A 241 -2.30 -12.67 12.51
C HIS A 241 -3.76 -12.42 12.87
N ASP A 242 -4.58 -11.99 11.91
CA ASP A 242 -6.00 -11.70 12.11
C ASP A 242 -6.85 -12.98 12.04
N VAL A 243 -8.09 -12.87 12.51
CA VAL A 243 -9.10 -13.95 12.40
C VAL A 243 -9.39 -14.34 10.94
N LEU A 244 -9.11 -13.44 10.00
CA LEU A 244 -9.22 -13.71 8.56
C LEU A 244 -8.17 -14.71 8.09
N GLN A 245 -7.04 -14.84 8.77
CA GLN A 245 -5.93 -15.70 8.34
C GLN A 245 -5.57 -15.45 6.86
N ASP A 246 -5.51 -14.17 6.50
CA ASP A 246 -5.23 -13.71 5.14
C ASP A 246 -3.72 -13.61 4.95
N THR A 247 -3.13 -14.68 4.42
CA THR A 247 -1.66 -14.82 4.39
C THR A 247 -1.01 -14.08 3.23
N MET A 248 -1.79 -13.65 2.20
CA MET A 248 -1.28 -12.83 1.11
C MET A 248 -1.17 -11.35 1.47
N HIS A 249 -1.92 -10.88 2.49
CA HIS A 249 -2.29 -9.50 2.70
C HIS A 249 -1.43 -8.79 3.73
N PHE A 250 -0.81 -7.68 3.31
CA PHE A 250 -0.06 -6.76 4.15
C PHE A 250 -0.66 -5.37 4.08
N GLU A 251 -0.84 -4.72 5.22
CA GLU A 251 -1.34 -3.36 5.35
C GLU A 251 -0.26 -2.45 5.94
N PHE A 252 0.06 -1.34 5.29
CA PHE A 252 0.95 -0.34 5.90
C PHE A 252 0.18 0.44 6.97
N LEU A 253 0.43 0.12 8.21
CA LEU A 253 -0.17 0.75 9.39
C LEU A 253 0.86 1.54 10.22
N GLY A 254 2.07 1.70 9.73
CA GLY A 254 3.08 2.59 10.28
C GLY A 254 2.70 4.06 10.12
N ASP A 255 3.54 4.95 10.65
CA ASP A 255 3.43 6.39 10.42
C ASP A 255 4.06 6.74 9.05
N PRO A 256 3.28 7.22 8.08
CA PRO A 256 3.79 7.53 6.74
C PRO A 256 4.80 8.68 6.72
N GLU A 257 4.90 9.47 7.78
CA GLU A 257 5.88 10.54 7.88
C GLU A 257 7.23 10.06 8.47
N LYS A 258 7.28 8.81 8.98
CA LYS A 258 8.46 8.20 9.60
C LYS A 258 9.06 7.03 8.80
N ILE A 259 8.77 6.94 7.51
CA ILE A 259 9.33 5.86 6.67
C ILE A 259 10.84 6.04 6.46
N LEU A 260 11.28 7.28 6.38
CA LEU A 260 12.67 7.64 6.09
C LEU A 260 13.25 8.55 7.18
N ASN A 261 14.47 8.24 7.59
CA ASN A 261 15.25 9.12 8.48
C ASN A 261 16.00 10.16 7.66
N ARG A 262 15.36 11.30 7.46
CA ARG A 262 15.97 12.42 6.73
C ARG A 262 17.04 13.17 7.55
N SER A 263 17.06 12.99 8.89
CA SER A 263 18.06 13.62 9.77
C SER A 263 19.42 12.92 9.69
N ALA A 264 19.45 11.67 9.21
CA ALA A 264 20.68 10.88 9.06
C ALA A 264 21.31 11.02 7.66
N ALA A 265 20.78 11.86 6.78
CA ALA A 265 21.46 12.15 5.51
C ALA A 265 22.83 12.79 5.83
N PRO A 266 23.95 12.28 5.27
CA PRO A 266 25.23 12.93 5.47
C PRO A 266 25.08 14.38 5.00
N ALA A 267 25.49 15.32 5.86
CA ALA A 267 25.60 16.71 5.48
C ALA A 267 26.43 16.74 4.19
N ILE A 268 25.84 17.17 3.09
CA ILE A 268 26.58 17.40 1.86
C ILE A 268 27.61 18.44 2.27
N SER A 269 28.86 18.00 2.47
CA SER A 269 29.96 18.92 2.63
C SER A 269 30.00 19.70 1.34
N SER A 270 29.47 20.92 1.37
CA SER A 270 29.68 21.90 0.35
C SER A 270 31.18 22.19 0.34
N SER A 271 31.95 21.35 -0.34
CA SER A 271 33.29 21.72 -0.77
C SER A 271 33.06 22.89 -1.72
N SER A 272 33.11 24.09 -1.19
CA SER A 272 33.26 25.31 -1.95
C SER A 272 34.60 25.18 -2.75
N SER A 273 34.51 24.63 -3.95
CA SER A 273 35.53 24.82 -4.94
C SER A 273 35.49 26.30 -5.26
N THR A 274 36.44 27.03 -4.62
CA THR A 274 36.76 28.41 -4.99
C THR A 274 37.09 28.38 -6.50
N PRO A 275 36.40 29.14 -7.32
CA PRO A 275 36.76 29.18 -8.74
C PRO A 275 38.16 29.77 -8.83
N SER A 276 39.11 28.95 -9.33
CA SER A 276 40.45 29.40 -9.67
C SER A 276 40.30 30.48 -10.73
N THR A 277 40.66 31.71 -10.39
CA THR A 277 40.76 32.84 -11.33
C THR A 277 41.67 32.42 -12.45
N PRO A 278 41.26 32.47 -13.73
CA PRO A 278 42.16 32.19 -14.84
C PRO A 278 43.26 33.25 -14.88
N THR A 279 44.50 32.84 -14.79
CA THR A 279 45.69 33.65 -15.03
C THR A 279 45.63 34.21 -16.45
N PRO A 280 45.78 35.54 -16.66
CA PRO A 280 45.77 36.11 -18.00
C PRO A 280 46.96 35.59 -18.81
N SER A 281 46.69 35.00 -19.95
CA SER A 281 47.67 34.54 -20.93
C SER A 281 48.48 35.73 -21.43
N ALA A 282 49.81 35.58 -21.42
CA ALA A 282 50.75 36.55 -21.99
C ALA A 282 50.46 36.72 -23.50
N PRO A 283 50.61 37.95 -24.03
CA PRO A 283 50.42 38.22 -25.46
C PRO A 283 51.51 37.51 -26.30
N PRO A 284 51.19 37.09 -27.52
CA PRO A 284 52.13 36.43 -28.40
C PRO A 284 53.21 37.40 -28.86
N PRO A 285 54.47 36.94 -29.16
CA PRO A 285 55.52 37.78 -29.61
C PRO A 285 55.24 38.35 -31.01
N THR A 286 55.39 39.66 -31.17
CA THR A 286 55.33 40.35 -32.45
C THR A 286 56.50 39.93 -33.34
N THR A 287 56.20 39.22 -34.40
CA THR A 287 57.14 38.96 -35.49
C THR A 287 57.30 40.23 -36.35
N SER A 288 58.45 40.88 -36.24
CA SER A 288 58.91 41.93 -37.16
C SER A 288 59.12 41.33 -38.55
N LEU A 289 58.33 41.81 -39.50
CA LEU A 289 58.60 41.57 -40.91
C LEU A 289 59.73 42.53 -41.33
N ALA A 290 60.91 41.96 -41.55
CA ALA A 290 61.99 42.67 -42.22
C ALA A 290 61.68 42.79 -43.72
N ASP A 291 61.74 44.03 -44.16
CA ASP A 291 61.67 44.46 -45.52
C ASP A 291 62.90 43.93 -46.26
N GLY A 292 62.69 43.38 -47.46
CA GLY A 292 63.76 42.88 -48.32
C GLY A 292 63.34 42.97 -49.78
N GLY A 293 63.69 44.08 -50.37
CA GLY A 293 63.43 44.39 -51.75
C GLY A 293 64.34 43.63 -52.69
N HIS A 294 64.09 43.82 -53.96
CA HIS A 294 64.78 43.55 -55.22
C HIS A 294 64.50 42.25 -55.96
N GLY A 295 64.09 42.50 -57.22
CA GLY A 295 64.22 41.65 -58.35
C GLY A 295 63.02 41.67 -59.28
#